data_1d5767eae02f17ed2c0f38981d18869d
#
_entry.id   1d5767eae02f17ed2c0f38981d18869d
#
_cell.length_a   1.000
_cell.length_b   1.000
_cell.length_c   1.000
_cell.angle_alpha   90.00
_cell.angle_beta   90.00
_cell.angle_gamma   90.00
#
_symmetry.space_group_name_H-M   'P 1'
#
loop_
_entity.id
_entity.type
_entity.pdbx_description
1 polymer ?
#
loop_
_entity_poly.entity_id
_entity_poly.type
_entity_poly.pdbx_seq_one_letter_code
_entity_poly.pdbx_strand_id
1 'polypeptide(L)'
;MYTFENSTEWAVTRDQRDPLRKFRGCFHIPQHEGQDTVYFCGNSLGLQPKRTAELVNEELADWARLGVEGHFKSDTGWFGYHELLRESTARLVGARPSEVVIMNHLTVNLHLLLVSFYRPTAHKYRIICEGGAFPSDRYALQSQVEWHGFDAADALIELEPRKGEEIIRHEDILKAIEEYSDSLALVMLGGVHYFTGQVLNMAEITTAAHEAGAYA
;
A
#
# COMPACT_ATOMS: atom_id res chain seq x y z
N MET A 1 -11.06 20.55 -20.93
CA MET A 1 -9.78 19.86 -21.23
C MET A 1 -8.68 20.87 -21.00
N TYR A 2 -7.66 20.57 -20.18
CA TYR A 2 -6.55 21.50 -19.96
C TYR A 2 -5.54 21.33 -21.09
N THR A 3 -5.18 22.45 -21.75
CA THR A 3 -4.09 22.44 -22.72
C THR A 3 -2.78 22.51 -21.94
N PHE A 4 -1.92 21.51 -22.07
CA PHE A 4 -0.59 21.48 -21.46
C PHE A 4 0.33 22.46 -22.19
N GLU A 5 1.09 23.24 -21.42
CA GLU A 5 2.15 24.10 -21.92
C GLU A 5 3.43 23.83 -21.11
N ASN A 6 4.52 23.55 -21.79
CA ASN A 6 5.82 23.30 -21.16
C ASN A 6 6.54 24.63 -20.86
N SER A 7 6.01 25.36 -19.86
CA SER A 7 6.62 26.61 -19.37
C SER A 7 6.52 26.74 -17.87
N THR A 8 7.45 27.47 -17.26
CA THR A 8 7.45 27.77 -15.83
C THR A 8 6.24 28.60 -15.44
N GLU A 9 5.84 29.55 -16.28
CA GLU A 9 4.69 30.44 -16.08
C GLU A 9 3.40 29.63 -15.99
N TRP A 10 3.24 28.62 -16.86
CA TRP A 10 2.10 27.73 -16.82
C TRP A 10 2.08 26.92 -15.53
N ALA A 11 3.22 26.33 -15.11
CA ALA A 11 3.34 25.56 -13.87
C ALA A 11 2.99 26.42 -12.65
N VAL A 12 3.57 27.60 -12.51
CA VAL A 12 3.27 28.54 -11.41
C VAL A 12 1.79 28.93 -11.39
N THR A 13 1.19 29.16 -12.56
CA THR A 13 -0.25 29.46 -12.64
C THR A 13 -1.11 28.29 -12.18
N ARG A 14 -0.71 27.06 -12.49
CA ARG A 14 -1.40 25.84 -12.02
C ARG A 14 -1.28 25.68 -10.51
N ASP A 15 -0.08 25.83 -9.96
CA ASP A 15 0.16 25.78 -8.51
C ASP A 15 -0.68 26.80 -7.75
N GLN A 16 -0.77 28.04 -8.27
CA GLN A 16 -1.58 29.10 -7.64
C GLN A 16 -3.08 28.77 -7.64
N ARG A 17 -3.57 28.00 -8.60
CA ARG A 17 -4.98 27.59 -8.73
C ARG A 17 -5.28 26.27 -8.02
N ASP A 18 -4.27 25.55 -7.52
CA ASP A 18 -4.46 24.29 -6.82
C ASP A 18 -5.18 24.54 -5.48
N PRO A 19 -6.36 23.96 -5.25
CA PRO A 19 -7.06 24.06 -3.97
C PRO A 19 -6.28 23.45 -2.81
N LEU A 20 -5.34 22.52 -3.09
CA LEU A 20 -4.50 21.86 -2.10
C LEU A 20 -3.21 22.61 -1.76
N ARG A 21 -2.87 23.70 -2.48
CA ARG A 21 -1.62 24.47 -2.28
C ARG A 21 -1.36 24.87 -0.83
N LYS A 22 -2.43 25.13 -0.05
CA LYS A 22 -2.34 25.53 1.36
C LYS A 22 -1.70 24.46 2.24
N PHE A 23 -1.82 23.19 1.88
CA PHE A 23 -1.28 22.08 2.64
C PHE A 23 0.24 21.93 2.51
N ARG A 24 0.88 22.45 1.45
CA ARG A 24 2.34 22.45 1.32
C ARG A 24 3.02 23.04 2.57
N GLY A 25 2.45 24.12 3.13
CA GLY A 25 2.95 24.75 4.34
C GLY A 25 2.87 23.92 5.62
N CYS A 26 2.12 22.82 5.60
CA CYS A 26 1.96 21.91 6.73
C CYS A 26 3.11 20.89 6.88
N PHE A 27 4.03 20.83 5.92
CA PHE A 27 5.10 19.85 5.87
C PHE A 27 6.48 20.50 5.93
N HIS A 28 7.46 19.77 6.46
CA HIS A 28 8.87 20.09 6.31
C HIS A 28 9.34 19.65 4.93
N ILE A 29 9.88 20.59 4.14
CA ILE A 29 10.41 20.30 2.82
C ILE A 29 11.94 20.28 2.94
N PRO A 30 12.62 19.18 2.52
CA PRO A 30 14.07 19.14 2.51
C PRO A 30 14.65 20.29 1.70
N GLN A 31 15.79 20.79 2.15
CA GLN A 31 16.50 21.88 1.50
C GLN A 31 17.74 21.36 0.79
N HIS A 32 18.06 21.90 -0.38
CA HIS A 32 19.31 21.74 -1.05
C HIS A 32 19.86 23.12 -1.43
N GLU A 33 21.05 23.44 -0.99
CA GLU A 33 21.68 24.77 -1.19
C GLU A 33 20.77 25.96 -0.79
N GLY A 34 19.99 25.78 0.28
CA GLY A 34 19.09 26.81 0.82
C GLY A 34 17.78 26.97 0.05
N GLN A 35 17.49 26.08 -0.90
CA GLN A 35 16.23 26.09 -1.66
C GLN A 35 15.40 24.83 -1.38
N ASP A 36 14.09 24.95 -1.43
CA ASP A 36 13.18 23.80 -1.33
C ASP A 36 13.45 22.80 -2.44
N THR A 37 13.63 21.52 -2.08
CA THR A 37 13.75 20.46 -3.09
C THR A 37 12.41 20.19 -3.77
N VAL A 38 12.48 19.76 -5.03
CA VAL A 38 11.34 19.15 -5.73
C VAL A 38 11.22 17.70 -5.25
N TYR A 39 10.26 17.43 -4.37
CA TYR A 39 10.13 16.14 -3.69
C TYR A 39 9.02 15.29 -4.31
N PHE A 40 9.40 14.26 -5.07
CA PHE A 40 8.49 13.30 -5.70
C PHE A 40 8.60 11.87 -5.14
N CYS A 41 9.24 11.72 -3.97
CA CYS A 41 9.45 10.40 -3.34
C CYS A 41 8.36 10.04 -2.31
N GLY A 42 7.22 10.71 -2.33
CA GLY A 42 6.13 10.50 -1.37
C GLY A 42 5.54 9.09 -1.37
N ASN A 43 5.70 8.34 -2.46
CA ASN A 43 5.34 6.93 -2.56
C ASN A 43 6.24 6.01 -1.70
N SER A 44 7.47 6.43 -1.43
CA SER A 44 8.44 5.69 -0.58
C SER A 44 8.39 6.20 0.86
N LEU A 45 8.57 7.53 1.04
CA LEU A 45 8.47 8.19 2.34
C LEU A 45 7.85 9.56 2.15
N GLY A 46 6.68 9.80 2.75
CA GLY A 46 6.03 11.11 2.76
C GLY A 46 6.84 12.17 3.48
N LEU A 47 6.61 13.44 3.14
CA LEU A 47 7.19 14.56 3.88
C LEU A 47 6.67 14.57 5.33
N GLN A 48 7.53 14.91 6.29
CA GLN A 48 7.16 15.01 7.70
C GLN A 48 6.17 16.16 7.92
N PRO A 49 4.97 15.90 8.48
CA PRO A 49 4.08 16.97 8.92
C PRO A 49 4.72 17.76 10.06
N LYS A 50 4.59 19.09 10.05
CA LYS A 50 5.17 19.96 11.09
C LYS A 50 4.64 19.68 12.50
N ARG A 51 3.38 19.21 12.60
CA ARG A 51 2.76 18.85 13.87
C ARG A 51 3.24 17.53 14.47
N THR A 52 4.01 16.72 13.73
CA THR A 52 4.42 15.38 14.19
C THR A 52 5.15 15.43 15.54
N ALA A 53 6.10 16.35 15.70
CA ALA A 53 6.86 16.47 16.94
C ALA A 53 5.98 16.89 18.14
N GLU A 54 5.01 17.78 17.92
CA GLU A 54 4.04 18.21 18.92
C GLU A 54 3.21 17.00 19.40
N LEU A 55 2.57 16.28 18.47
CA LEU A 55 1.73 15.12 18.78
C LEU A 55 2.49 14.02 19.52
N VAL A 56 3.73 13.72 19.09
CA VAL A 56 4.56 12.72 19.77
C VAL A 56 4.91 13.16 21.19
N ASN A 57 5.23 14.45 21.40
CA ASN A 57 5.55 14.99 22.71
C ASN A 57 4.32 15.01 23.65
N GLU A 58 3.12 15.22 23.13
CA GLU A 58 1.87 15.10 23.89
C GLU A 58 1.69 13.69 24.45
N GLU A 59 1.89 12.66 23.61
CA GLU A 59 1.79 11.26 24.05
C GLU A 59 2.89 10.90 25.10
N LEU A 60 4.11 11.40 24.92
CA LEU A 60 5.19 11.19 25.88
C LEU A 60 4.88 11.88 27.23
N ALA A 61 4.30 13.08 27.20
CA ALA A 61 3.87 13.80 28.41
C ALA A 61 2.72 13.07 29.12
N ASP A 62 1.77 12.54 28.37
CA ASP A 62 0.67 11.76 28.91
C ASP A 62 1.18 10.46 29.55
N TRP A 63 2.11 9.77 28.92
CA TRP A 63 2.73 8.60 29.53
C TRP A 63 3.44 8.93 30.84
N ALA A 64 4.24 10.01 30.88
CA ALA A 64 4.94 10.44 32.08
C ALA A 64 3.97 10.83 33.22
N ARG A 65 2.83 11.43 32.89
CA ARG A 65 1.83 11.91 33.84
C ARG A 65 0.87 10.81 34.30
N LEU A 66 0.44 9.93 33.43
CA LEU A 66 -0.66 9.00 33.66
C LEU A 66 -0.20 7.56 33.89
N GLY A 67 0.97 7.17 33.36
CA GLY A 67 1.39 5.76 33.39
C GLY A 67 0.32 4.86 32.74
N VAL A 68 -0.03 3.76 33.39
CA VAL A 68 -1.03 2.80 32.90
C VAL A 68 -2.44 3.43 32.73
N GLU A 69 -2.75 4.47 33.48
CA GLU A 69 -4.03 5.16 33.37
C GLU A 69 -4.21 5.89 32.02
N GLY A 70 -3.13 6.14 31.27
CA GLY A 70 -3.16 6.72 29.93
C GLY A 70 -3.98 5.90 28.93
N HIS A 71 -4.16 4.60 29.17
CA HIS A 71 -5.06 3.78 28.34
C HIS A 71 -6.49 4.32 28.29
N PHE A 72 -6.93 5.03 29.34
CA PHE A 72 -8.34 5.46 29.48
C PHE A 72 -8.50 6.96 29.76
N LYS A 73 -7.47 7.62 30.30
CA LYS A 73 -7.56 8.99 30.84
C LYS A 73 -6.81 10.04 30.01
N SER A 74 -6.02 9.66 29.00
CA SER A 74 -5.48 10.62 28.05
C SER A 74 -6.59 11.20 27.16
N ASP A 75 -6.38 12.34 26.58
CA ASP A 75 -7.40 13.00 25.72
C ASP A 75 -7.82 12.12 24.56
N THR A 76 -6.89 11.31 24.04
CA THR A 76 -7.14 10.37 22.92
C THR A 76 -7.43 8.95 23.38
N GLY A 77 -7.13 8.60 24.63
CA GLY A 77 -7.32 7.25 25.20
C GLY A 77 -6.62 6.15 24.38
N TRP A 78 -5.46 5.68 24.83
CA TRP A 78 -4.66 4.73 24.03
C TRP A 78 -5.37 3.42 23.67
N PHE A 79 -6.32 2.99 24.51
CA PHE A 79 -7.09 1.78 24.24
C PHE A 79 -7.90 1.86 22.95
N GLY A 80 -8.45 3.03 22.65
CA GLY A 80 -9.22 3.31 21.44
C GLY A 80 -8.40 3.95 20.30
N TYR A 81 -7.10 4.12 20.45
CA TYR A 81 -6.26 4.90 19.52
C TYR A 81 -6.38 4.47 18.06
N HIS A 82 -6.48 3.18 17.81
CA HIS A 82 -6.67 2.61 16.48
C HIS A 82 -7.98 3.02 15.79
N GLU A 83 -8.95 3.56 16.54
CA GLU A 83 -10.25 4.00 15.99
C GLU A 83 -10.22 5.42 15.43
N LEU A 84 -9.28 6.25 15.87
CA LEU A 84 -9.21 7.68 15.54
C LEU A 84 -9.18 7.97 14.03
N LEU A 85 -8.49 7.13 13.27
CA LEU A 85 -8.31 7.32 11.83
C LEU A 85 -9.19 6.41 10.98
N ARG A 86 -10.01 5.54 11.58
CA ARG A 86 -10.82 4.54 10.89
C ARG A 86 -11.73 5.16 9.83
N GLU A 87 -12.52 6.14 10.20
CA GLU A 87 -13.45 6.85 9.31
C GLU A 87 -12.75 7.50 8.11
N SER A 88 -11.64 8.20 8.39
CA SER A 88 -10.88 8.90 7.35
C SER A 88 -10.20 7.94 6.39
N THR A 89 -9.64 6.84 6.91
CA THR A 89 -9.01 5.81 6.10
C THR A 89 -10.03 5.05 5.27
N ALA A 90 -11.19 4.71 5.84
CA ALA A 90 -12.29 4.06 5.10
C ALA A 90 -12.71 4.87 3.87
N ARG A 91 -12.82 6.20 4.01
CA ARG A 91 -13.11 7.09 2.86
C ARG A 91 -12.01 7.08 1.80
N LEU A 92 -10.73 7.00 2.21
CA LEU A 92 -9.60 6.98 1.27
C LEU A 92 -9.54 5.68 0.46
N VAL A 93 -9.82 4.54 1.10
CA VAL A 93 -9.76 3.21 0.45
C VAL A 93 -11.09 2.74 -0.12
N GLY A 94 -12.15 3.52 -0.01
CA GLY A 94 -13.48 3.16 -0.53
C GLY A 94 -14.18 2.04 0.24
N ALA A 95 -13.85 1.85 1.52
CA ALA A 95 -14.39 0.81 2.38
C ALA A 95 -15.38 1.37 3.42
N ARG A 96 -16.13 0.49 4.08
CA ARG A 96 -16.91 0.84 5.26
C ARG A 96 -16.02 0.94 6.50
N PRO A 97 -16.29 1.81 7.48
CA PRO A 97 -15.50 1.89 8.70
C PRO A 97 -15.34 0.56 9.44
N SER A 98 -16.35 -0.31 9.41
CA SER A 98 -16.31 -1.65 10.00
C SER A 98 -15.35 -2.62 9.31
N GLU A 99 -14.86 -2.29 8.12
CA GLU A 99 -13.92 -3.10 7.32
C GLU A 99 -12.47 -2.63 7.47
N VAL A 100 -12.22 -1.57 8.24
CA VAL A 100 -10.91 -0.94 8.36
C VAL A 100 -10.41 -0.99 9.79
N VAL A 101 -9.16 -1.40 9.93
CA VAL A 101 -8.38 -1.30 11.18
C VAL A 101 -7.04 -0.63 10.90
N ILE A 102 -6.64 0.29 11.78
CA ILE A 102 -5.34 0.96 11.71
C ILE A 102 -4.40 0.25 12.67
N MET A 103 -3.41 -0.43 12.15
CA MET A 103 -2.46 -1.18 12.96
C MET A 103 -1.14 -1.37 12.22
N ASN A 104 -0.05 -1.55 12.95
CA ASN A 104 1.25 -1.92 12.45
C ASN A 104 1.74 -1.16 11.18
N HIS A 105 2.80 -1.64 10.57
CA HIS A 105 3.27 -1.23 9.24
C HIS A 105 3.01 -2.33 8.20
N LEU A 106 3.17 -1.99 6.91
CA LEU A 106 2.80 -2.82 5.77
C LEU A 106 3.28 -4.27 5.87
N THR A 107 4.57 -4.51 6.09
CA THR A 107 5.14 -5.87 6.08
C THR A 107 4.53 -6.75 7.18
N VAL A 108 4.32 -6.22 8.40
CA VAL A 108 3.67 -6.97 9.49
C VAL A 108 2.22 -7.29 9.11
N ASN A 109 1.48 -6.30 8.59
CA ASN A 109 0.10 -6.51 8.17
C ASN A 109 0.00 -7.53 7.05
N LEU A 110 0.92 -7.50 6.08
CA LEU A 110 0.97 -8.49 5.01
C LEU A 110 1.15 -9.91 5.56
N HIS A 111 2.10 -10.12 6.48
CA HIS A 111 2.26 -11.43 7.12
C HIS A 111 1.00 -11.88 7.88
N LEU A 112 0.34 -10.98 8.62
CA LEU A 112 -0.90 -11.30 9.34
C LEU A 112 -2.04 -11.68 8.37
N LEU A 113 -2.15 -10.98 7.23
CA LEU A 113 -3.12 -11.30 6.20
C LEU A 113 -2.80 -12.64 5.52
N LEU A 114 -1.53 -12.90 5.20
CA LEU A 114 -1.11 -14.17 4.63
C LEU A 114 -1.41 -15.34 5.58
N VAL A 115 -1.08 -15.24 6.86
CA VAL A 115 -1.43 -16.26 7.87
C VAL A 115 -2.95 -16.48 7.96
N SER A 116 -3.74 -15.44 7.75
CA SER A 116 -5.21 -15.51 7.83
C SER A 116 -5.85 -16.10 6.58
N PHE A 117 -5.40 -15.71 5.39
CA PHE A 117 -6.09 -15.95 4.12
C PHE A 117 -5.35 -16.93 3.18
N TYR A 118 -4.03 -16.96 3.18
CA TYR A 118 -3.29 -17.95 2.41
C TYR A 118 -3.31 -19.30 3.15
N ARG A 119 -4.26 -20.15 2.74
CA ARG A 119 -4.46 -21.50 3.30
C ARG A 119 -4.28 -22.56 2.22
N PRO A 120 -3.02 -22.85 1.85
CA PRO A 120 -2.75 -23.74 0.74
C PRO A 120 -3.15 -25.18 1.06
N THR A 121 -3.48 -25.88 -0.01
CA THR A 121 -3.73 -27.33 -0.01
C THR A 121 -2.76 -28.00 -0.96
N ALA A 122 -2.73 -29.35 -1.01
CA ALA A 122 -1.91 -30.09 -1.96
C ALA A 122 -2.22 -29.72 -3.45
N HIS A 123 -3.39 -29.17 -3.74
CA HIS A 123 -3.83 -28.84 -5.09
C HIS A 123 -3.86 -27.31 -5.34
N LYS A 124 -4.33 -26.52 -4.39
CA LYS A 124 -4.41 -25.04 -4.48
C LYS A 124 -3.38 -24.41 -3.56
N TYR A 125 -2.25 -23.97 -4.08
CA TYR A 125 -1.14 -23.42 -3.30
C TYR A 125 -0.39 -22.30 -4.00
N ARG A 126 -0.65 -22.08 -5.29
CA ARG A 126 0.07 -21.06 -6.06
C ARG A 126 -0.40 -19.66 -5.74
N ILE A 127 0.56 -18.74 -5.79
CA ILE A 127 0.33 -17.31 -5.65
C ILE A 127 0.77 -16.64 -6.93
N ILE A 128 -0.12 -15.87 -7.56
CA ILE A 128 0.24 -14.94 -8.64
C ILE A 128 0.66 -13.62 -8.02
N CYS A 129 1.82 -13.10 -8.43
CA CYS A 129 2.32 -11.77 -8.05
C CYS A 129 3.01 -11.10 -9.23
N GLU A 130 3.28 -9.79 -9.11
CA GLU A 130 4.05 -9.06 -10.11
C GLU A 130 5.53 -9.44 -10.04
N GLY A 131 6.17 -9.63 -11.18
CA GLY A 131 7.63 -9.72 -11.30
C GLY A 131 8.27 -8.41 -10.90
N GLY A 132 9.38 -8.47 -10.18
CA GLY A 132 10.01 -7.28 -9.63
C GLY A 132 9.17 -6.58 -8.55
N ALA A 133 8.27 -7.28 -7.85
CA ALA A 133 7.55 -6.77 -6.68
C ALA A 133 8.49 -6.13 -5.66
N PHE A 134 7.96 -5.26 -4.81
CA PHE A 134 8.78 -4.67 -3.77
C PHE A 134 9.45 -5.78 -2.91
N PRO A 135 10.77 -5.72 -2.66
CA PRO A 135 11.51 -6.86 -2.09
C PRO A 135 10.92 -7.44 -0.81
N SER A 136 10.43 -6.60 0.11
CA SER A 136 9.82 -7.09 1.36
C SER A 136 8.56 -7.92 1.12
N ASP A 137 7.78 -7.57 0.10
CA ASP A 137 6.53 -8.25 -0.22
C ASP A 137 6.83 -9.61 -0.88
N ARG A 138 7.76 -9.62 -1.82
CA ARG A 138 8.21 -10.86 -2.46
C ARG A 138 8.81 -11.83 -1.44
N TYR A 139 9.66 -11.34 -0.49
CA TYR A 139 10.20 -12.18 0.57
C TYR A 139 9.11 -12.68 1.54
N ALA A 140 8.09 -11.88 1.83
CA ALA A 140 6.96 -12.31 2.64
C ALA A 140 6.21 -13.47 1.97
N LEU A 141 5.91 -13.35 0.66
CA LEU A 141 5.28 -14.44 -0.11
C LEU A 141 6.15 -15.69 -0.13
N GLN A 142 7.44 -15.57 -0.43
CA GLN A 142 8.36 -16.68 -0.44
C GLN A 142 8.39 -17.40 0.92
N SER A 143 8.54 -16.65 2.02
CA SER A 143 8.59 -17.24 3.35
C SER A 143 7.30 -17.97 3.71
N GLN A 144 6.15 -17.50 3.23
CA GLN A 144 4.86 -18.17 3.50
C GLN A 144 4.72 -19.47 2.71
N VAL A 145 5.07 -19.52 1.43
CA VAL A 145 4.98 -20.76 0.66
C VAL A 145 5.97 -21.82 1.20
N GLU A 146 7.20 -21.40 1.54
CA GLU A 146 8.21 -22.29 2.14
C GLU A 146 7.79 -22.80 3.53
N TRP A 147 7.17 -21.94 4.36
CA TRP A 147 6.61 -22.34 5.65
C TRP A 147 5.56 -23.44 5.53
N HIS A 148 4.76 -23.41 4.47
CA HIS A 148 3.78 -24.44 4.16
C HIS A 148 4.38 -25.67 3.45
N GLY A 149 5.68 -25.71 3.22
CA GLY A 149 6.40 -26.85 2.64
C GLY A 149 6.38 -26.90 1.11
N PHE A 150 6.03 -25.80 0.43
CA PHE A 150 6.07 -25.70 -1.03
C PHE A 150 7.38 -25.08 -1.51
N ASP A 151 7.81 -25.47 -2.72
CA ASP A 151 8.93 -24.84 -3.41
C ASP A 151 8.48 -23.47 -3.98
N ALA A 152 9.17 -22.40 -3.58
CA ALA A 152 8.86 -21.06 -4.04
C ALA A 152 8.98 -20.92 -5.57
N ALA A 153 9.88 -21.69 -6.21
CA ALA A 153 10.04 -21.65 -7.66
C ALA A 153 8.83 -22.22 -8.42
N ASP A 154 8.05 -23.10 -7.78
CA ASP A 154 6.80 -23.63 -8.35
C ASP A 154 5.56 -22.87 -7.84
N ALA A 155 5.59 -22.41 -6.60
CA ALA A 155 4.43 -21.82 -5.95
C ALA A 155 4.23 -20.32 -6.28
N LEU A 156 5.30 -19.58 -6.59
CA LEU A 156 5.21 -18.16 -6.96
C LEU A 156 5.21 -18.02 -8.48
N ILE A 157 4.11 -17.54 -9.01
CA ILE A 157 3.95 -17.19 -10.43
C ILE A 157 4.18 -15.68 -10.56
N GLU A 158 5.43 -15.32 -10.85
CA GLU A 158 5.84 -13.93 -11.02
C GLU A 158 5.54 -13.49 -12.47
N LEU A 159 4.60 -12.53 -12.63
CA LEU A 159 4.20 -12.03 -13.94
C LEU A 159 5.16 -10.95 -14.41
N GLU A 160 5.76 -11.16 -15.57
CA GLU A 160 6.72 -10.23 -16.17
C GLU A 160 6.11 -9.49 -17.38
N PRO A 161 6.52 -8.25 -17.65
CA PRO A 161 6.22 -7.60 -18.93
C PRO A 161 6.70 -8.43 -20.12
N ARG A 162 5.99 -8.35 -21.25
CA ARG A 162 6.45 -8.96 -22.49
C ARG A 162 7.79 -8.37 -22.93
N LYS A 163 8.56 -9.13 -23.68
CA LYS A 163 9.88 -8.68 -24.17
C LYS A 163 9.78 -7.32 -24.88
N GLY A 164 10.48 -6.32 -24.36
CA GLY A 164 10.50 -4.95 -24.87
C GLY A 164 9.39 -4.06 -24.35
N GLU A 165 8.62 -4.53 -23.37
CA GLU A 165 7.61 -3.74 -22.66
C GLU A 165 8.06 -3.44 -21.22
N GLU A 166 7.55 -2.37 -20.65
CA GLU A 166 7.88 -1.91 -19.30
C GLU A 166 6.77 -2.23 -18.27
N ILE A 167 5.57 -2.62 -18.76
CA ILE A 167 4.39 -2.85 -17.94
C ILE A 167 3.79 -4.23 -18.24
N ILE A 168 3.13 -4.81 -17.25
CA ILE A 168 2.40 -6.07 -17.39
C ILE A 168 1.06 -5.77 -18.06
N ARG A 169 0.75 -6.44 -19.18
CA ARG A 169 -0.54 -6.26 -19.84
C ARG A 169 -1.66 -6.86 -19.02
N HIS A 170 -2.79 -6.17 -19.00
CA HIS A 170 -3.96 -6.62 -18.25
C HIS A 170 -4.45 -8.01 -18.71
N GLU A 171 -4.47 -8.25 -20.01
CA GLU A 171 -4.82 -9.54 -20.57
C GLU A 171 -3.90 -10.70 -20.16
N ASP A 172 -2.62 -10.42 -19.89
CA ASP A 172 -1.68 -11.45 -19.41
C ASP A 172 -1.93 -11.81 -17.95
N ILE A 173 -2.38 -10.85 -17.13
CA ILE A 173 -2.81 -11.12 -15.76
C ILE A 173 -4.04 -12.02 -15.73
N LEU A 174 -5.08 -11.68 -16.50
CA LEU A 174 -6.30 -12.47 -16.57
C LEU A 174 -6.04 -13.86 -17.11
N LYS A 175 -5.21 -13.98 -18.15
CA LYS A 175 -4.80 -15.26 -18.72
C LYS A 175 -4.06 -16.14 -17.70
N ALA A 176 -3.16 -15.56 -16.92
CA ALA A 176 -2.46 -16.32 -15.87
C ALA A 176 -3.43 -16.82 -14.80
N ILE A 177 -4.40 -16.01 -14.38
CA ILE A 177 -5.44 -16.44 -13.43
C ILE A 177 -6.24 -17.62 -13.98
N GLU A 178 -6.63 -17.59 -15.25
CA GLU A 178 -7.31 -18.68 -15.92
C GLU A 178 -6.43 -19.93 -16.02
N GLU A 179 -5.18 -19.78 -16.46
CA GLU A 179 -4.22 -20.89 -16.67
C GLU A 179 -3.92 -21.64 -15.37
N TYR A 180 -3.78 -20.92 -14.25
CA TYR A 180 -3.47 -21.52 -12.96
C TYR A 180 -4.69 -21.76 -12.06
N SER A 181 -5.92 -21.56 -12.56
CA SER A 181 -7.17 -21.61 -11.78
C SER A 181 -7.31 -22.84 -10.89
N ASP A 182 -6.90 -24.02 -11.36
CA ASP A 182 -6.98 -25.27 -10.59
C ASP A 182 -6.01 -25.32 -9.40
N SER A 183 -4.93 -24.54 -9.45
CA SER A 183 -3.87 -24.54 -8.41
C SER A 183 -3.71 -23.22 -7.69
N LEU A 184 -4.43 -22.18 -8.12
CA LEU A 184 -4.33 -20.82 -7.60
C LEU A 184 -5.01 -20.69 -6.23
N ALA A 185 -4.28 -20.23 -5.23
CA ALA A 185 -4.79 -19.92 -3.90
C ALA A 185 -4.94 -18.42 -3.65
N LEU A 186 -4.04 -17.60 -4.23
CA LEU A 186 -3.97 -16.16 -3.96
C LEU A 186 -3.49 -15.40 -5.19
N VAL A 187 -4.08 -14.24 -5.45
CA VAL A 187 -3.54 -13.20 -6.33
C VAL A 187 -3.12 -12.03 -5.47
N MET A 188 -1.84 -11.66 -5.49
CA MET A 188 -1.32 -10.53 -4.74
C MET A 188 -0.58 -9.57 -5.68
N LEU A 189 -1.21 -8.46 -5.98
CA LEU A 189 -0.70 -7.43 -6.88
C LEU A 189 -0.86 -6.06 -6.22
N GLY A 190 0.12 -5.17 -6.42
CA GLY A 190 -0.02 -3.77 -6.02
C GLY A 190 -1.04 -3.04 -6.89
N GLY A 191 -1.97 -2.27 -6.29
CA GLY A 191 -2.92 -1.45 -7.05
C GLY A 191 -2.22 -0.43 -7.97
N VAL A 192 -1.02 0.00 -7.56
CA VAL A 192 -0.07 0.78 -8.36
C VAL A 192 1.31 0.17 -8.21
N HIS A 193 1.92 -0.24 -9.32
CA HIS A 193 3.26 -0.81 -9.29
C HIS A 193 4.29 0.25 -8.84
N TYR A 194 5.06 -0.04 -7.80
CA TYR A 194 5.92 0.94 -7.12
C TYR A 194 7.02 1.55 -8.00
N PHE A 195 7.51 0.80 -8.99
CA PHE A 195 8.62 1.20 -9.86
C PHE A 195 8.12 1.86 -11.16
N THR A 196 7.15 1.25 -11.84
CA THR A 196 6.66 1.73 -13.14
C THR A 196 5.54 2.76 -13.03
N GLY A 197 4.85 2.83 -11.88
CA GLY A 197 3.65 3.64 -11.71
C GLY A 197 2.42 3.09 -12.46
N GLN A 198 2.48 1.87 -13.00
CA GLN A 198 1.34 1.23 -13.63
C GLN A 198 0.19 1.07 -12.66
N VAL A 199 -0.99 1.55 -13.04
CA VAL A 199 -2.25 1.33 -12.31
C VAL A 199 -2.92 0.09 -12.86
N LEU A 200 -3.28 -0.86 -11.99
CA LEU A 200 -3.96 -2.09 -12.37
C LEU A 200 -5.49 -1.97 -12.22
N ASN A 201 -6.24 -2.67 -13.07
CA ASN A 201 -7.69 -2.78 -12.93
C ASN A 201 -8.04 -3.80 -11.83
N MET A 202 -7.96 -3.34 -10.57
CA MET A 202 -8.17 -4.17 -9.39
C MET A 202 -9.53 -4.87 -9.38
N ALA A 203 -10.59 -4.18 -9.85
CA ALA A 203 -11.94 -4.74 -9.83
C ALA A 203 -12.06 -5.99 -10.73
N GLU A 204 -11.52 -5.94 -11.94
CA GLU A 204 -11.57 -7.04 -12.89
C GLU A 204 -10.67 -8.21 -12.47
N ILE A 205 -9.45 -7.89 -11.98
CA ILE A 205 -8.51 -8.89 -11.45
C ILE A 205 -9.12 -9.62 -10.25
N THR A 206 -9.71 -8.88 -9.30
CA THR A 206 -10.35 -9.47 -8.12
C THR A 206 -11.52 -10.36 -8.51
N THR A 207 -12.33 -9.94 -9.49
CA THR A 207 -13.45 -10.77 -9.99
C THR A 207 -12.92 -12.08 -10.58
N ALA A 208 -11.92 -12.01 -11.46
CA ALA A 208 -11.33 -13.20 -12.07
C ALA A 208 -10.70 -14.15 -11.03
N ALA A 209 -9.99 -13.61 -10.03
CA ALA A 209 -9.42 -14.39 -8.95
C ALA A 209 -10.51 -15.13 -8.14
N HIS A 210 -11.60 -14.45 -7.79
CA HIS A 210 -12.73 -15.04 -7.07
C HIS A 210 -13.44 -16.12 -7.90
N GLU A 211 -13.62 -15.92 -9.21
CA GLU A 211 -14.19 -16.92 -10.12
C GLU A 211 -13.31 -18.17 -10.20
N ALA A 212 -11.98 -18.02 -10.14
CA ALA A 212 -11.04 -19.11 -10.00
C ALA A 212 -11.01 -19.76 -8.60
N GLY A 213 -11.76 -19.21 -7.63
CA GLY A 213 -11.81 -19.68 -6.26
C GLY A 213 -10.55 -19.34 -5.44
N ALA A 214 -9.83 -18.31 -5.84
CA ALA A 214 -8.67 -17.75 -5.15
C ALA A 214 -9.04 -16.47 -4.37
N TYR A 215 -8.23 -16.10 -3.38
CA TYR A 215 -8.28 -14.77 -2.78
C TYR A 215 -7.53 -13.74 -3.65
N ALA A 216 -7.87 -12.44 -3.49
CA ALA A 216 -7.16 -11.31 -4.10
C ALA A 216 -7.03 -10.14 -3.12
#